data_88739f05b0d5686a581cff1e99045333
#
_entry.id   88739f05b0d5686a581cff1e99045333
#
_cell.length_a   1.000
_cell.length_b   1.000
_cell.length_c   1.000
_cell.angle_alpha   90.00
_cell.angle_beta   90.00
_cell.angle_gamma   90.00
#
_symmetry.space_group_name_H-M   'P 1'
#
loop_
_entity.id
_entity.type
_entity.pdbx_description
1 polymer ?
#
loop_
_entity_poly.entity_id
_entity_poly.type
_entity_poly.pdbx_seq_one_letter_code
_entity_poly.pdbx_strand_id
1 'polypeptide(L)'
;MRLLLIRHADPDYKLDSLTETGRIEAQLLAGRMAAETVDEWYVSILGRAKATAEPTLKAVHREAKECDWLQEFRPSVVRPDTGGKKKCAWDWLPSDWLSDERFLLEKEWKNNEIFRDAGVGDSYDWVVKEFDNVLKEHGYVREGRFYRVEESNTKTLAFFCHFGVSCVLLSHLMNVSPMILWHGTAMAPTSVTTVYSEERRKGIASFRATAIGDISHLYANGRKPSFSARFCEVYGNGDRQD
;
A
#
# COMPACT_ATOMS: atom_id res chain seq x y z
N MET A 1 -17.67 5.79 -2.75
CA MET A 1 -16.80 4.59 -2.89
C MET A 1 -15.88 4.47 -1.69
N ARG A 2 -15.57 3.25 -1.26
CA ARG A 2 -14.58 2.94 -0.21
C ARG A 2 -13.50 2.03 -0.79
N LEU A 3 -12.24 2.32 -0.49
CA LEU A 3 -11.08 1.50 -0.87
C LEU A 3 -10.44 0.95 0.41
N LEU A 4 -10.13 -0.35 0.43
CA LEU A 4 -9.43 -1.02 1.50
C LEU A 4 -8.10 -1.55 0.95
N LEU A 5 -6.98 -0.91 1.33
CA LEU A 5 -5.65 -1.38 0.99
C LEU A 5 -5.15 -2.28 2.13
N ILE A 6 -4.88 -3.54 1.83
CA ILE A 6 -4.58 -4.58 2.81
C ILE A 6 -3.16 -5.09 2.56
N ARG A 7 -2.26 -4.87 3.53
CA ARG A 7 -0.92 -5.41 3.43
C ARG A 7 -0.94 -6.90 3.72
N HIS A 8 -0.11 -7.69 2.99
CA HIS A 8 0.08 -9.11 3.27
C HIS A 8 0.50 -9.36 4.73
N ALA A 9 0.20 -10.54 5.26
CA ALA A 9 0.59 -11.03 6.58
C ALA A 9 2.11 -11.27 6.66
N ASP A 10 2.62 -11.67 7.82
CA ASP A 10 4.03 -11.92 8.06
C ASP A 10 4.63 -12.89 7.03
N PRO A 11 5.61 -12.45 6.21
CA PRO A 11 6.03 -13.18 5.03
C PRO A 11 7.19 -14.15 5.29
N ASP A 12 7.14 -15.30 4.65
CA ASP A 12 8.31 -16.08 4.29
C ASP A 12 8.79 -15.66 2.89
N TYR A 13 9.78 -14.78 2.83
CA TYR A 13 10.30 -14.28 1.54
C TYR A 13 11.01 -15.34 0.70
N LYS A 14 11.47 -16.45 1.29
CA LYS A 14 12.15 -17.52 0.54
C LYS A 14 11.16 -18.34 -0.27
N LEU A 15 9.99 -18.57 0.30
CA LEU A 15 8.92 -19.34 -0.33
C LEU A 15 7.87 -18.45 -1.02
N ASP A 16 8.01 -17.12 -0.96
CA ASP A 16 6.99 -16.13 -1.33
C ASP A 16 5.60 -16.51 -0.77
N SER A 17 5.59 -16.84 0.52
CA SER A 17 4.40 -17.32 1.25
C SER A 17 4.33 -16.65 2.63
N LEU A 18 3.63 -17.26 3.57
CA LEU A 18 3.49 -16.77 4.94
C LEU A 18 4.23 -17.68 5.94
N THR A 19 4.77 -17.06 6.99
CA THR A 19 5.21 -17.78 8.18
C THR A 19 4.01 -18.38 8.91
N GLU A 20 4.27 -19.17 9.96
CA GLU A 20 3.20 -19.64 10.85
C GLU A 20 2.46 -18.47 11.51
N THR A 21 3.20 -17.45 11.98
CA THR A 21 2.61 -16.22 12.51
C THR A 21 1.73 -15.53 11.46
N GLY A 22 2.24 -15.39 10.23
CA GLY A 22 1.47 -14.78 9.13
C GLY A 22 0.19 -15.53 8.79
N ARG A 23 0.17 -16.86 8.90
CA ARG A 23 -1.07 -17.64 8.70
C ARG A 23 -2.12 -17.34 9.77
N ILE A 24 -1.69 -17.17 11.01
CA ILE A 24 -2.58 -16.78 12.11
C ILE A 24 -3.10 -15.36 11.90
N GLU A 25 -2.23 -14.41 11.55
CA GLU A 25 -2.61 -13.03 11.23
C GLU A 25 -3.64 -12.97 10.07
N ALA A 26 -3.42 -13.75 9.01
CA ALA A 26 -4.34 -13.85 7.88
C ALA A 26 -5.72 -14.41 8.28
N GLN A 27 -5.77 -15.37 9.22
CA GLN A 27 -7.04 -15.89 9.77
C GLN A 27 -7.79 -14.83 10.59
N LEU A 28 -7.09 -14.05 11.41
CA LEU A 28 -7.71 -12.97 12.17
C LEU A 28 -8.23 -11.85 11.26
N LEU A 29 -7.46 -11.52 10.21
CA LEU A 29 -7.91 -10.60 9.18
C LEU A 29 -9.16 -11.13 8.46
N ALA A 30 -9.23 -12.43 8.16
CA ALA A 30 -10.39 -13.03 7.51
C ALA A 30 -11.67 -12.87 8.36
N GLY A 31 -11.58 -13.01 9.68
CA GLY A 31 -12.69 -12.74 10.59
C GLY A 31 -13.19 -11.28 10.50
N ARG A 32 -12.28 -10.31 10.43
CA ARG A 32 -12.62 -8.90 10.21
C ARG A 32 -13.27 -8.68 8.85
N MET A 33 -12.62 -9.16 7.79
CA MET A 33 -13.06 -8.90 6.42
C MET A 33 -14.36 -9.62 6.06
N ALA A 34 -14.68 -10.75 6.70
CA ALA A 34 -15.95 -11.44 6.54
C ALA A 34 -17.15 -10.63 7.07
N ALA A 35 -16.92 -9.71 7.99
CA ALA A 35 -17.94 -8.78 8.50
C ALA A 35 -18.15 -7.55 7.61
N GLU A 36 -17.28 -7.35 6.61
CA GLU A 36 -17.34 -6.22 5.69
C GLU A 36 -18.16 -6.57 4.43
N THR A 37 -18.92 -5.58 3.93
CA THR A 37 -19.51 -5.69 2.61
C THR A 37 -18.50 -5.18 1.59
N VAL A 38 -17.95 -6.08 0.77
CA VAL A 38 -16.99 -5.77 -0.28
C VAL A 38 -17.55 -6.22 -1.63
N ASP A 39 -17.61 -5.31 -2.57
CA ASP A 39 -18.18 -5.55 -3.91
C ASP A 39 -17.19 -6.26 -4.82
N GLU A 40 -15.91 -5.84 -4.80
CA GLU A 40 -14.86 -6.45 -5.60
C GLU A 40 -13.55 -6.61 -4.84
N TRP A 41 -12.85 -7.69 -5.16
CA TRP A 41 -11.59 -8.07 -4.55
C TRP A 41 -10.48 -8.10 -5.60
N TYR A 42 -9.35 -7.52 -5.26
CA TYR A 42 -8.14 -7.47 -6.06
C TYR A 42 -6.97 -8.03 -5.25
N VAL A 43 -6.05 -8.73 -5.90
CA VAL A 43 -4.91 -9.33 -5.22
C VAL A 43 -3.64 -9.21 -6.07
N SER A 44 -2.53 -8.89 -5.42
CA SER A 44 -1.20 -8.99 -6.00
C SER A 44 -0.90 -10.41 -6.46
N ILE A 45 -0.19 -10.56 -7.57
CA ILE A 45 0.24 -11.88 -8.08
C ILE A 45 1.28 -12.58 -7.17
N LEU A 46 1.87 -11.87 -6.19
CA LEU A 46 2.86 -12.45 -5.28
C LEU A 46 2.22 -13.41 -4.27
N GLY A 47 2.88 -14.55 -4.05
CA GLY A 47 2.35 -15.66 -3.26
C GLY A 47 1.95 -15.27 -1.83
N ARG A 48 2.72 -14.43 -1.13
CA ARG A 48 2.40 -13.95 0.22
C ARG A 48 1.10 -13.14 0.28
N ALA A 49 0.79 -12.33 -0.75
CA ALA A 49 -0.46 -11.59 -0.83
C ALA A 49 -1.64 -12.52 -1.10
N LYS A 50 -1.48 -13.50 -2.02
CA LYS A 50 -2.48 -14.53 -2.30
C LYS A 50 -2.76 -15.37 -1.06
N ALA A 51 -1.72 -15.82 -0.35
CA ALA A 51 -1.86 -16.61 0.88
C ALA A 51 -2.53 -15.81 2.01
N THR A 52 -2.39 -14.48 2.02
CA THR A 52 -3.11 -13.60 2.96
C THR A 52 -4.58 -13.46 2.59
N ALA A 53 -4.90 -13.34 1.30
CA ALA A 53 -6.26 -13.20 0.80
C ALA A 53 -7.09 -14.48 0.93
N GLU A 54 -6.46 -15.64 0.78
CA GLU A 54 -7.11 -16.94 0.69
C GLU A 54 -8.12 -17.23 1.83
N PRO A 55 -7.79 -17.06 3.13
CA PRO A 55 -8.75 -17.30 4.21
C PRO A 55 -9.97 -16.38 4.13
N THR A 56 -9.76 -15.10 3.79
CA THR A 56 -10.86 -14.14 3.59
C THR A 56 -11.76 -14.57 2.44
N LEU A 57 -11.18 -14.81 1.26
CA LEU A 57 -11.93 -15.17 0.05
C LEU A 57 -12.74 -16.46 0.23
N LYS A 58 -12.18 -17.45 0.93
CA LYS A 58 -12.89 -18.67 1.30
C LYS A 58 -14.08 -18.37 2.23
N ALA A 59 -13.88 -17.53 3.24
CA ALA A 59 -14.94 -17.20 4.21
C ALA A 59 -16.12 -16.46 3.57
N VAL A 60 -15.85 -15.59 2.58
CA VAL A 60 -16.90 -14.81 1.88
C VAL A 60 -17.41 -15.46 0.59
N HIS A 61 -16.88 -16.63 0.21
CA HIS A 61 -17.21 -17.33 -1.04
C HIS A 61 -17.05 -16.45 -2.29
N ARG A 62 -15.91 -15.77 -2.38
CA ARG A 62 -15.56 -14.86 -3.49
C ARG A 62 -14.20 -15.20 -4.07
N GLU A 63 -13.94 -14.68 -5.25
CA GLU A 63 -12.65 -14.69 -5.92
C GLU A 63 -12.09 -13.27 -6.01
N ALA A 64 -10.78 -13.14 -6.16
CA ALA A 64 -10.12 -11.87 -6.37
C ALA A 64 -9.52 -11.79 -7.78
N LYS A 65 -9.58 -10.62 -8.39
CA LYS A 65 -8.89 -10.31 -9.66
C LYS A 65 -7.38 -10.17 -9.39
N GLU A 66 -6.57 -10.99 -10.04
CA GLU A 66 -5.11 -10.90 -9.94
C GLU A 66 -4.60 -9.68 -10.72
N CYS A 67 -3.77 -8.87 -10.05
CA CYS A 67 -3.20 -7.65 -10.61
C CYS A 67 -1.67 -7.65 -10.45
N ASP A 68 -0.94 -7.60 -11.56
CA ASP A 68 0.52 -7.54 -11.56
C ASP A 68 1.05 -6.18 -11.07
N TRP A 69 0.33 -5.10 -11.31
CA TRP A 69 0.65 -3.76 -10.82
C TRP A 69 0.50 -3.60 -9.29
N LEU A 70 -0.21 -4.53 -8.62
CA LEU A 70 -0.33 -4.57 -7.15
C LEU A 70 0.87 -5.24 -6.47
N GLN A 71 1.87 -5.72 -7.19
CA GLN A 71 3.10 -6.25 -6.60
C GLN A 71 3.78 -5.21 -5.71
N GLU A 72 4.68 -5.68 -4.83
CA GLU A 72 5.51 -4.72 -4.08
C GLU A 72 6.24 -3.78 -5.04
N PHE A 73 6.33 -2.51 -4.70
CA PHE A 73 6.96 -1.50 -5.54
C PHE A 73 8.44 -1.84 -5.73
N ARG A 74 8.77 -2.34 -6.91
CA ARG A 74 10.00 -3.08 -7.21
C ARG A 74 11.25 -2.28 -7.53
N PRO A 75 11.19 -1.01 -8.01
CA PRO A 75 12.42 -0.34 -8.40
C PRO A 75 13.48 -0.42 -7.33
N SER A 76 14.71 -0.70 -7.76
CA SER A 76 15.86 -0.80 -6.88
C SER A 76 16.89 0.25 -7.25
N VAL A 77 17.36 0.99 -6.28
CA VAL A 77 18.31 2.11 -6.43
C VAL A 77 19.55 1.89 -5.59
N VAL A 78 20.64 2.55 -5.95
CA VAL A 78 21.84 2.64 -5.13
C VAL A 78 21.71 3.90 -4.27
N ARG A 79 21.23 3.74 -3.05
CA ARG A 79 21.12 4.84 -2.08
C ARG A 79 22.48 5.20 -1.47
N PRO A 80 22.69 6.42 -0.93
CA PRO A 80 23.94 6.83 -0.32
C PRO A 80 24.43 5.88 0.80
N ASP A 81 23.48 5.35 1.60
CA ASP A 81 23.76 4.46 2.74
C ASP A 81 24.12 3.01 2.37
N THR A 82 23.95 2.60 1.11
CA THR A 82 23.99 1.17 0.74
C THR A 82 25.37 0.65 0.30
N GLY A 83 26.39 1.52 0.25
CA GLY A 83 27.74 1.13 -0.17
C GLY A 83 27.79 0.55 -1.58
N GLY A 84 27.01 1.12 -2.52
CA GLY A 84 26.95 0.70 -3.92
C GLY A 84 26.00 -0.47 -4.21
N LYS A 85 25.32 -1.02 -3.21
CA LYS A 85 24.34 -2.11 -3.40
C LYS A 85 22.97 -1.56 -3.75
N LYS A 86 22.31 -2.20 -4.71
CA LYS A 86 20.90 -1.87 -5.01
C LYS A 86 19.99 -2.33 -3.87
N LYS A 87 19.10 -1.44 -3.43
CA LYS A 87 18.05 -1.66 -2.44
C LYS A 87 16.72 -1.09 -2.97
N CYS A 88 15.61 -1.34 -2.30
CA CYS A 88 14.32 -0.75 -2.66
C CYS A 88 14.42 0.78 -2.78
N ALA A 89 13.59 1.39 -3.62
CA ALA A 89 13.57 2.83 -3.86
C ALA A 89 13.11 3.65 -2.65
N TRP A 90 12.61 3.01 -1.63
CA TRP A 90 12.17 3.57 -0.35
C TRP A 90 13.08 3.09 0.79
N ASP A 91 12.83 3.52 2.05
CA ASP A 91 13.65 3.17 3.23
C ASP A 91 15.06 3.83 3.21
N TRP A 92 15.09 5.13 2.90
CA TRP A 92 16.30 5.93 2.95
C TRP A 92 16.54 6.47 4.36
N LEU A 93 17.79 6.73 4.71
CA LEU A 93 18.10 7.46 5.95
C LEU A 93 17.56 8.90 5.87
N PRO A 94 17.05 9.46 6.99
CA PRO A 94 16.46 10.80 6.98
C PRO A 94 17.42 11.88 6.45
N SER A 95 18.71 11.84 6.81
CA SER A 95 19.71 12.78 6.32
C SER A 95 19.89 12.74 4.80
N ASP A 96 19.60 11.60 4.16
CA ASP A 96 19.84 11.42 2.74
C ASP A 96 18.65 11.87 1.91
N TRP A 97 17.42 11.42 2.25
CA TRP A 97 16.26 11.82 1.44
C TRP A 97 15.79 13.25 1.72
N LEU A 98 15.96 13.77 2.95
CA LEU A 98 15.60 15.15 3.28
C LEU A 98 16.61 16.18 2.78
N SER A 99 17.80 15.78 2.33
CA SER A 99 18.77 16.67 1.74
C SER A 99 18.39 17.16 0.33
N ASP A 100 17.47 16.48 -0.33
CA ASP A 100 16.97 16.85 -1.66
C ASP A 100 15.49 17.28 -1.55
N GLU A 101 15.24 18.59 -1.57
CA GLU A 101 13.88 19.14 -1.46
C GLU A 101 12.93 18.63 -2.54
N ARG A 102 13.43 18.18 -3.69
CA ARG A 102 12.63 17.58 -4.76
C ARG A 102 11.82 16.39 -4.26
N PHE A 103 12.37 15.61 -3.33
CA PHE A 103 11.69 14.47 -2.76
C PHE A 103 10.40 14.81 -1.97
N LEU A 104 10.28 16.05 -1.50
CA LEU A 104 9.06 16.52 -0.82
C LEU A 104 7.97 16.99 -1.80
N LEU A 105 8.32 17.24 -3.05
CA LEU A 105 7.44 17.86 -4.03
C LEU A 105 6.76 16.81 -4.93
N GLU A 106 5.43 16.82 -5.01
CA GLU A 106 4.60 15.87 -5.78
C GLU A 106 5.06 15.67 -7.23
N LYS A 107 5.55 16.73 -7.88
CA LYS A 107 5.94 16.68 -9.30
C LYS A 107 7.44 16.47 -9.52
N GLU A 108 8.26 16.76 -8.51
CA GLU A 108 9.71 16.85 -8.68
C GLU A 108 10.48 15.63 -8.16
N TRP A 109 9.90 14.83 -7.28
CA TRP A 109 10.57 13.68 -6.66
C TRP A 109 11.15 12.69 -7.69
N LYS A 110 10.51 12.56 -8.86
CA LYS A 110 10.97 11.71 -9.97
C LYS A 110 12.23 12.22 -10.64
N ASN A 111 12.54 13.52 -10.48
CA ASN A 111 13.64 14.21 -11.16
C ASN A 111 14.98 14.01 -10.43
N ASN A 112 14.99 13.41 -9.23
CA ASN A 112 16.24 12.98 -8.60
C ASN A 112 16.97 12.00 -9.52
N GLU A 113 18.29 12.17 -9.69
CA GLU A 113 19.11 11.46 -10.66
C GLU A 113 19.10 9.94 -10.39
N ILE A 114 19.16 9.53 -9.13
CA ILE A 114 19.13 8.11 -8.70
C ILE A 114 17.80 7.48 -9.10
N PHE A 115 16.68 8.20 -8.96
CA PHE A 115 15.36 7.71 -9.32
C PHE A 115 15.15 7.65 -10.82
N ARG A 116 15.57 8.68 -11.51
CA ARG A 116 15.48 8.74 -12.98
C ARG A 116 16.27 7.60 -13.64
N ASP A 117 17.51 7.40 -13.22
CA ASP A 117 18.40 6.39 -13.80
C ASP A 117 17.93 4.95 -13.50
N ALA A 118 17.11 4.76 -12.46
CA ALA A 118 16.52 3.48 -12.10
C ALA A 118 15.07 3.28 -12.61
N GLY A 119 14.50 4.25 -13.35
CA GLY A 119 13.14 4.16 -13.88
C GLY A 119 12.05 4.13 -12.78
N VAL A 120 12.33 4.76 -11.64
CA VAL A 120 11.38 4.77 -10.51
C VAL A 120 10.10 5.51 -10.88
N GLY A 121 10.23 6.63 -11.60
CA GLY A 121 9.11 7.42 -12.09
C GLY A 121 8.22 6.64 -13.04
N ASP A 122 8.80 5.93 -14.01
CA ASP A 122 8.04 5.14 -14.99
C ASP A 122 7.26 4.00 -14.31
N SER A 123 7.90 3.35 -13.34
CA SER A 123 7.23 2.30 -12.54
C SER A 123 6.07 2.85 -11.72
N TYR A 124 6.23 4.04 -11.15
CA TYR A 124 5.15 4.74 -10.43
C TYR A 124 3.99 5.06 -11.39
N ASP A 125 4.29 5.65 -12.54
CA ASP A 125 3.29 6.06 -13.52
C ASP A 125 2.49 4.86 -14.07
N TRP A 126 3.14 3.72 -14.26
CA TRP A 126 2.47 2.48 -14.62
C TRP A 126 1.49 2.03 -13.53
N VAL A 127 1.93 1.95 -12.26
CA VAL A 127 1.08 1.52 -11.14
C VAL A 127 -0.15 2.42 -11.01
N VAL A 128 0.04 3.75 -11.00
CA VAL A 128 -1.08 4.67 -10.79
C VAL A 128 -2.02 4.71 -11.99
N LYS A 129 -1.52 4.48 -13.21
CA LYS A 129 -2.35 4.36 -14.41
C LYS A 129 -3.27 3.14 -14.33
N GLU A 130 -2.74 1.97 -13.95
CA GLU A 130 -3.56 0.76 -13.81
C GLU A 130 -4.58 0.90 -12.67
N PHE A 131 -4.20 1.55 -11.59
CA PHE A 131 -5.12 1.86 -10.50
C PHE A 131 -6.24 2.82 -10.95
N ASP A 132 -5.91 3.88 -11.68
CA ASP A 132 -6.91 4.82 -12.23
C ASP A 132 -7.84 4.12 -13.25
N ASN A 133 -7.36 3.10 -13.98
CA ASN A 133 -8.22 2.28 -14.84
C ASN A 133 -9.29 1.54 -14.00
N VAL A 134 -8.89 0.94 -12.88
CA VAL A 134 -9.86 0.30 -11.95
C VAL A 134 -10.86 1.33 -11.42
N LEU A 135 -10.41 2.51 -10.98
CA LEU A 135 -11.32 3.56 -10.49
C LEU A 135 -12.27 4.04 -11.58
N LYS A 136 -11.81 4.13 -12.83
CA LYS A 136 -12.62 4.50 -14.00
C LYS A 136 -13.72 3.47 -14.28
N GLU A 137 -13.45 2.17 -14.17
CA GLU A 137 -14.46 1.12 -14.29
C GLU A 137 -15.59 1.27 -13.27
N HIS A 138 -15.32 1.99 -12.18
CA HIS A 138 -16.27 2.27 -11.11
C HIS A 138 -16.78 3.73 -11.12
N GLY A 139 -16.63 4.44 -12.24
CA GLY A 139 -17.20 5.76 -12.43
C GLY A 139 -16.36 6.95 -11.95
N TYR A 140 -15.06 6.75 -11.61
CA TYR A 140 -14.16 7.80 -11.16
C TYR A 140 -13.00 7.99 -12.15
N VAL A 141 -13.07 9.03 -12.97
CA VAL A 141 -12.07 9.33 -14.00
C VAL A 141 -11.10 10.40 -13.51
N ARG A 142 -9.81 10.10 -13.50
CA ARG A 142 -8.78 11.08 -13.07
C ARG A 142 -8.73 12.29 -13.98
N GLU A 143 -8.82 13.50 -13.41
CA GLU A 143 -8.61 14.79 -14.07
C GLU A 143 -7.63 15.66 -13.28
N GLY A 144 -6.37 15.63 -13.68
CA GLY A 144 -5.32 16.30 -12.94
C GLY A 144 -5.19 15.80 -11.51
N ARG A 145 -5.62 16.61 -10.52
CA ARG A 145 -5.50 16.30 -9.09
C ARG A 145 -6.80 15.87 -8.41
N PHE A 146 -7.89 15.70 -9.15
CA PHE A 146 -9.19 15.24 -8.66
C PHE A 146 -9.76 14.17 -9.59
N TYR A 147 -10.93 13.67 -9.26
CA TYR A 147 -11.65 12.71 -10.09
C TYR A 147 -12.96 13.31 -10.56
N ARG A 148 -13.22 13.24 -11.86
CA ARG A 148 -14.55 13.46 -12.42
C ARG A 148 -15.39 12.23 -12.13
N VAL A 149 -16.56 12.43 -11.53
CA VAL A 149 -17.48 11.36 -11.16
C VAL A 149 -18.52 11.21 -12.28
N GLU A 150 -18.48 10.09 -12.96
CA GLU A 150 -19.50 9.72 -13.98
C GLU A 150 -20.68 9.04 -13.31
N GLU A 151 -20.42 8.23 -12.27
CA GLU A 151 -21.43 7.53 -11.50
C GLU A 151 -21.08 7.51 -10.02
N SER A 152 -21.82 8.27 -9.21
CA SER A 152 -21.67 8.28 -7.75
C SER A 152 -22.12 6.94 -7.17
N ASN A 153 -21.28 6.33 -6.31
CA ASN A 153 -21.61 5.04 -5.69
C ASN A 153 -20.99 4.87 -4.31
N THR A 154 -21.44 3.85 -3.59
CA THR A 154 -20.97 3.46 -2.28
C THR A 154 -20.22 2.12 -2.28
N LYS A 155 -19.80 1.64 -3.43
CA LYS A 155 -19.06 0.38 -3.58
C LYS A 155 -17.80 0.36 -2.72
N THR A 156 -17.46 -0.82 -2.23
CA THR A 156 -16.22 -1.10 -1.52
C THR A 156 -15.33 -2.00 -2.38
N LEU A 157 -14.11 -1.56 -2.65
CA LEU A 157 -13.07 -2.33 -3.34
C LEU A 157 -11.97 -2.67 -2.35
N ALA A 158 -11.55 -3.93 -2.28
CA ALA A 158 -10.48 -4.39 -1.40
C ALA A 158 -9.29 -4.90 -2.22
N PHE A 159 -8.07 -4.48 -1.82
CA PHE A 159 -6.82 -4.75 -2.53
C PHE A 159 -5.83 -5.42 -1.57
N PHE A 160 -5.55 -6.70 -1.76
CA PHE A 160 -4.47 -7.39 -1.05
C PHE A 160 -3.13 -7.12 -1.73
N CYS A 161 -2.27 -6.40 -1.07
CA CYS A 161 -1.04 -5.88 -1.65
C CYS A 161 0.11 -5.76 -0.64
N HIS A 162 0.97 -4.76 -0.76
CA HIS A 162 2.21 -4.60 -0.01
C HIS A 162 2.38 -3.16 0.47
N PHE A 163 3.40 -2.92 1.32
CA PHE A 163 3.65 -1.59 1.90
C PHE A 163 4.01 -0.54 0.86
N GLY A 164 5.05 -0.79 0.07
CA GLY A 164 5.57 0.22 -0.87
C GLY A 164 4.54 0.61 -1.93
N VAL A 165 3.80 -0.36 -2.50
CA VAL A 165 2.74 -0.07 -3.47
C VAL A 165 1.54 0.61 -2.81
N SER A 166 1.17 0.29 -1.56
CA SER A 166 0.12 1.02 -0.84
C SER A 166 0.46 2.50 -0.70
N CYS A 167 1.72 2.82 -0.38
CA CYS A 167 2.20 4.21 -0.33
C CYS A 167 2.13 4.90 -1.70
N VAL A 168 2.41 4.18 -2.80
CA VAL A 168 2.24 4.70 -4.18
C VAL A 168 0.79 5.07 -4.42
N LEU A 169 -0.17 4.17 -4.14
CA LEU A 169 -1.59 4.41 -4.35
C LEU A 169 -2.09 5.58 -3.49
N LEU A 170 -1.71 5.63 -2.22
CA LEU A 170 -2.08 6.72 -1.31
C LEU A 170 -1.50 8.05 -1.76
N SER A 171 -0.22 8.09 -2.17
CA SER A 171 0.42 9.31 -2.62
C SER A 171 -0.28 9.92 -3.84
N HIS A 172 -0.71 9.05 -4.78
CA HIS A 172 -1.48 9.43 -5.94
C HIS A 172 -2.87 10.00 -5.57
N LEU A 173 -3.59 9.33 -4.68
CA LEU A 173 -4.90 9.79 -4.21
C LEU A 173 -4.81 11.11 -3.42
N MET A 174 -3.75 11.30 -2.64
CA MET A 174 -3.54 12.47 -1.78
C MET A 174 -2.80 13.61 -2.50
N ASN A 175 -2.29 13.41 -3.71
CA ASN A 175 -1.48 14.38 -4.46
C ASN A 175 -0.23 14.83 -3.69
N VAL A 176 0.51 13.88 -3.13
CA VAL A 176 1.77 14.12 -2.43
C VAL A 176 2.88 13.25 -3.00
N SER A 177 4.14 13.59 -2.71
CA SER A 177 5.27 12.72 -3.04
C SER A 177 5.16 11.38 -2.30
N PRO A 178 5.40 10.22 -2.95
CA PRO A 178 5.44 8.93 -2.28
C PRO A 178 6.53 8.85 -1.21
N MET A 179 7.61 9.64 -1.31
CA MET A 179 8.67 9.72 -0.31
C MET A 179 8.15 10.09 1.07
N ILE A 180 7.14 10.97 1.14
CA ILE A 180 6.49 11.36 2.40
C ILE A 180 5.81 10.16 3.07
N LEU A 181 5.11 9.33 2.29
CA LEU A 181 4.39 8.17 2.84
C LEU A 181 5.32 7.00 3.11
N TRP A 182 6.30 6.74 2.24
CA TRP A 182 7.29 5.69 2.45
C TRP A 182 8.11 5.87 3.74
N HIS A 183 8.38 7.13 4.13
CA HIS A 183 9.21 7.45 5.29
C HIS A 183 8.42 7.98 6.49
N GLY A 184 7.17 8.37 6.30
CA GLY A 184 6.30 8.90 7.35
C GLY A 184 5.24 7.93 7.86
N THR A 185 5.13 6.73 7.29
CA THR A 185 4.16 5.71 7.71
C THR A 185 4.80 4.35 7.89
N ALA A 186 4.24 3.53 8.77
CA ALA A 186 4.55 2.12 8.90
C ALA A 186 3.23 1.32 8.92
N MET A 187 3.03 0.48 7.94
CA MET A 187 1.84 -0.38 7.86
C MET A 187 2.24 -1.79 8.27
N ALA A 188 1.79 -2.26 9.41
CA ALA A 188 2.09 -3.61 9.90
C ALA A 188 1.49 -4.71 8.99
N PRO A 189 2.00 -5.95 9.02
CA PRO A 189 1.36 -7.08 8.36
C PRO A 189 -0.12 -7.19 8.70
N THR A 190 -0.94 -7.55 7.72
CA THR A 190 -2.41 -7.59 7.74
C THR A 190 -3.12 -6.27 8.02
N SER A 191 -2.39 -5.16 8.14
CA SER A 191 -3.03 -3.88 8.36
C SER A 191 -3.94 -3.47 7.19
N VAL A 192 -5.01 -2.76 7.53
CA VAL A 192 -6.01 -2.25 6.59
C VAL A 192 -5.96 -0.73 6.58
N THR A 193 -5.70 -0.17 5.42
CA THR A 193 -5.82 1.27 5.17
C THR A 193 -7.15 1.55 4.50
N THR A 194 -7.94 2.43 5.08
CA THR A 194 -9.30 2.75 4.59
C THR A 194 -9.33 4.14 3.98
N VAL A 195 -9.81 4.22 2.74
CA VAL A 195 -9.92 5.48 1.99
C VAL A 195 -11.33 5.62 1.45
N TYR A 196 -11.92 6.81 1.57
CA TYR A 196 -13.24 7.11 1.01
C TYR A 196 -13.15 8.17 -0.07
N SER A 197 -13.97 8.02 -1.12
CA SER A 197 -14.25 9.14 -2.04
C SER A 197 -15.12 10.17 -1.33
N GLU A 198 -14.82 11.44 -1.52
CA GLU A 198 -15.60 12.56 -1.02
C GLU A 198 -16.07 13.41 -2.21
N GLU A 199 -17.37 13.40 -2.49
CA GLU A 199 -18.01 14.21 -3.53
C GLU A 199 -18.87 15.29 -2.86
N ARG A 200 -18.26 16.44 -2.55
CA ARG A 200 -18.94 17.60 -1.93
C ARG A 200 -19.53 18.55 -2.96
N ARG A 201 -19.13 18.40 -4.22
CA ARG A 201 -19.69 19.08 -5.39
C ARG A 201 -19.99 18.00 -6.43
N LYS A 202 -21.19 18.03 -7.00
CA LYS A 202 -21.65 17.05 -8.01
C LYS A 202 -20.61 16.91 -9.13
N GLY A 203 -20.21 15.70 -9.40
CA GLY A 203 -19.31 15.34 -10.48
C GLY A 203 -17.82 15.55 -10.18
N ILE A 204 -17.44 15.97 -8.96
CA ILE A 204 -16.04 16.19 -8.56
C ILE A 204 -15.76 15.50 -7.25
N ALA A 205 -14.85 14.54 -7.24
CA ALA A 205 -14.42 13.82 -6.04
C ALA A 205 -12.93 13.94 -5.78
N SER A 206 -12.58 13.87 -4.51
CA SER A 206 -11.25 13.56 -3.99
C SER A 206 -11.33 12.33 -3.10
N PHE A 207 -10.18 11.83 -2.65
CA PHE A 207 -10.12 10.69 -1.75
C PHE A 207 -9.50 11.09 -0.42
N ARG A 208 -10.03 10.53 0.68
CA ARG A 208 -9.59 10.84 2.03
C ARG A 208 -9.36 9.55 2.82
N ALA A 209 -8.14 9.34 3.32
CA ALA A 209 -7.86 8.25 4.24
C ALA A 209 -8.45 8.56 5.63
N THR A 210 -9.19 7.62 6.18
CA THR A 210 -9.77 7.70 7.52
C THR A 210 -9.00 6.83 8.51
N ALA A 211 -8.26 5.84 8.00
CA ALA A 211 -7.34 5.03 8.79
C ALA A 211 -6.16 4.61 7.89
N ILE A 212 -4.94 4.65 8.41
CA ILE A 212 -3.75 4.15 7.74
C ILE A 212 -3.13 3.07 8.64
N GLY A 213 -3.01 1.85 8.13
CA GLY A 213 -2.34 0.77 8.85
C GLY A 213 -3.11 0.23 10.05
N ASP A 214 -4.44 0.24 10.04
CA ASP A 214 -5.28 -0.25 11.16
C ASP A 214 -5.15 -1.77 11.35
N ILE A 215 -4.78 -2.18 12.56
CA ILE A 215 -4.58 -3.55 13.01
C ILE A 215 -5.51 -3.95 14.16
N SER A 216 -6.66 -3.28 14.29
CA SER A 216 -7.62 -3.51 15.37
C SER A 216 -8.05 -4.97 15.50
N HIS A 217 -8.11 -5.71 14.39
CA HIS A 217 -8.42 -7.15 14.37
C HIS A 217 -7.38 -8.01 15.11
N LEU A 218 -6.10 -7.60 15.12
CA LEU A 218 -5.07 -8.29 15.90
C LEU A 218 -5.25 -8.02 17.39
N TYR A 219 -5.36 -6.77 17.80
CA TYR A 219 -5.54 -6.39 19.20
C TYR A 219 -6.85 -6.91 19.81
N ALA A 220 -7.94 -6.92 19.04
CA ALA A 220 -9.21 -7.51 19.47
C ALA A 220 -9.10 -9.01 19.79
N ASN A 221 -8.08 -9.68 19.25
CA ASN A 221 -7.78 -11.09 19.50
C ASN A 221 -6.54 -11.28 20.39
N GLY A 222 -6.14 -10.27 21.15
CA GLY A 222 -5.04 -10.33 22.11
C GLY A 222 -3.64 -10.51 21.47
N ARG A 223 -3.49 -10.16 20.18
CA ARG A 223 -2.22 -10.30 19.47
C ARG A 223 -1.60 -8.95 19.12
N LYS A 224 -0.29 -8.87 19.25
CA LYS A 224 0.53 -7.82 18.65
C LYS A 224 0.84 -8.17 17.20
N PRO A 225 1.02 -7.18 16.31
CA PRO A 225 1.45 -7.42 14.95
C PRO A 225 2.90 -7.94 14.93
N SER A 226 3.23 -8.74 13.89
CA SER A 226 4.60 -9.15 13.64
C SER A 226 5.50 -7.98 13.21
N PHE A 227 6.81 -8.14 13.35
CA PHE A 227 7.79 -7.08 13.08
C PHE A 227 8.18 -6.94 11.61
N SER A 228 7.68 -7.75 10.70
CA SER A 228 8.12 -7.73 9.31
C SER A 228 7.96 -6.35 8.66
N ALA A 229 9.08 -5.74 8.31
CA ALA A 229 9.18 -4.43 7.67
C ALA A 229 8.41 -3.31 8.43
N ARG A 230 8.60 -3.24 9.74
CA ARG A 230 8.29 -2.05 10.56
C ARG A 230 9.59 -1.29 10.79
N PHE A 231 9.55 0.02 10.68
CA PHE A 231 10.72 0.89 10.65
C PHE A 231 10.79 1.75 11.91
N CYS A 232 10.92 1.11 13.08
CA CYS A 232 10.88 1.81 14.36
C CYS A 232 12.07 1.37 15.24
N GLU A 233 13.27 1.38 14.66
CA GLU A 233 14.50 0.95 15.32
C GLU A 233 14.98 1.99 16.32
N VAL A 234 15.68 1.50 17.34
CA VAL A 234 16.44 2.31 18.30
C VAL A 234 17.92 2.15 18.02
N TYR A 235 18.65 3.26 17.87
CA TYR A 235 20.08 3.23 17.58
C TYR A 235 20.87 2.63 18.75
N GLY A 236 21.81 1.73 18.42
CA GLY A 236 22.78 1.19 19.36
C GLY A 236 22.33 -0.03 20.15
N ASN A 237 21.11 -0.45 20.02
CA ASN A 237 20.63 -1.71 20.58
C ASN A 237 19.67 -2.42 19.60
N GLY A 238 19.25 -3.63 19.90
CA GLY A 238 18.26 -4.36 19.12
C GLY A 238 16.82 -4.07 19.52
N ASP A 239 16.59 -3.07 20.37
CA ASP A 239 15.26 -2.76 20.89
C ASP A 239 14.43 -1.99 19.85
N ARG A 240 13.13 -2.19 19.91
CA ARG A 240 12.16 -1.52 19.05
C ARG A 240 11.06 -0.94 19.93
N GLN A 241 10.53 0.20 19.52
CA GLN A 241 9.50 0.92 20.29
C GLN A 241 8.07 0.42 20.01
N ASP A 242 7.91 -0.38 18.97
CA ASP A 242 6.61 -0.84 18.48
C ASP A 242 6.29 -2.31 18.80
#